data_5f7dcc7819a26d608fcb664c31f02d18
#
_entry.id   5f7dcc7819a26d608fcb664c31f02d18
#
_cell.length_a   1.000
_cell.length_b   1.000
_cell.length_c   1.000
_cell.angle_alpha   90.00
_cell.angle_beta   90.00
_cell.angle_gamma   90.00
#
_symmetry.space_group_name_H-M   'P 1'
#
loop_
_entity.id
_entity.type
_entity.pdbx_description
1 polymer ?
#
loop_
_entity_poly.entity_id
_entity_poly.type
_entity_poly.pdbx_seq_one_letter_code
_entity_poly.pdbx_strand_id
1 'polypeptide(L)'
;ANILTAGSVEFVTLANNHTMDFGQSAYDDTTAALDAVGVAYAGEDETYIYEKDGGVKVGIYCLYNQLTYNAMSILSAQAQEKLVAASRDKIAAGLKSLEEAGADFTIACLHMGREGYYEPTDVQTELCRYTVDAGFNAVYCTHAHRLQPAEDYNGGVIFYGLGNFIFGGHTNPGNGTDPGAYDTGIAQLTLKRVGGEVTLDSYSFIPCSLSSTVGPDSTVLGPNTLNNYQPQPYTEGGDAWNRAMSMLNGTYEGANYQVDYGNVLTAMNG
;
A
#
# COMPACT_ATOMS: atom_id res chain seq x y z
N ALA A 1 -18.64 3.91 1.49
CA ALA A 1 -18.42 4.10 0.05
C ALA A 1 -18.43 5.60 -0.35
N ASN A 2 -19.34 6.44 0.19
CA ASN A 2 -19.45 7.86 -0.22
C ASN A 2 -18.16 8.68 -0.06
N ILE A 3 -17.29 8.35 0.88
CA ILE A 3 -16.00 9.03 1.06
C ILE A 3 -15.06 8.77 -0.13
N LEU A 4 -15.15 7.59 -0.74
CA LEU A 4 -14.34 7.22 -1.91
C LEU A 4 -14.76 8.04 -3.13
N THR A 5 -16.06 8.15 -3.39
CA THR A 5 -16.56 8.97 -4.52
C THR A 5 -16.32 10.45 -4.32
N ALA A 6 -16.39 10.96 -3.08
CA ALA A 6 -16.04 12.35 -2.76
C ALA A 6 -14.53 12.62 -2.97
N GLY A 7 -13.69 11.59 -2.82
CA GLY A 7 -12.25 11.65 -3.07
C GLY A 7 -11.85 11.31 -4.52
N SER A 8 -12.80 11.10 -5.42
CA SER A 8 -12.55 10.68 -6.82
C SER A 8 -11.70 9.40 -6.88
N VAL A 9 -12.05 8.41 -6.04
CA VAL A 9 -11.40 7.09 -6.03
C VAL A 9 -12.11 6.19 -7.02
N GLU A 10 -11.41 5.72 -8.04
CA GLU A 10 -11.94 4.84 -9.08
C GLU A 10 -11.77 3.36 -8.75
N PHE A 11 -10.75 3.02 -7.95
CA PHE A 11 -10.39 1.63 -7.65
C PHE A 11 -9.86 1.48 -6.22
N VAL A 12 -10.17 0.36 -5.58
CA VAL A 12 -9.59 -0.06 -4.29
C VAL A 12 -9.14 -1.52 -4.34
N THR A 13 -8.02 -1.83 -3.68
CA THR A 13 -7.64 -3.23 -3.42
C THR A 13 -8.30 -3.72 -2.15
N LEU A 14 -8.87 -4.93 -2.19
CA LEU A 14 -9.41 -5.65 -1.05
C LEU A 14 -8.47 -6.79 -0.59
N ALA A 15 -7.33 -6.97 -1.24
CA ALA A 15 -6.34 -7.97 -0.88
C ALA A 15 -5.53 -7.53 0.35
N ASN A 16 -5.99 -7.88 1.55
CA ASN A 16 -5.30 -7.58 2.81
C ASN A 16 -5.64 -8.59 3.90
N ASN A 17 -4.91 -8.57 5.00
CA ASN A 17 -5.05 -9.50 6.12
C ASN A 17 -6.36 -9.34 6.92
N HIS A 18 -7.09 -8.24 6.74
CA HIS A 18 -8.33 -7.93 7.45
C HIS A 18 -9.60 -8.11 6.61
N THR A 19 -9.46 -8.49 5.35
CA THR A 19 -10.58 -8.63 4.41
C THR A 19 -11.68 -9.55 4.94
N MET A 20 -11.30 -10.61 5.64
CA MET A 20 -12.21 -11.65 6.13
C MET A 20 -12.46 -11.62 7.65
N ASP A 21 -12.08 -10.56 8.37
CA ASP A 21 -12.25 -10.45 9.83
C ASP A 21 -13.68 -10.67 10.29
N PHE A 22 -14.64 -10.24 9.51
CA PHE A 22 -16.08 -10.40 9.77
C PHE A 22 -16.75 -11.42 8.86
N GLY A 23 -15.97 -12.23 8.16
CA GLY A 23 -16.43 -13.33 7.31
C GLY A 23 -17.04 -12.90 5.96
N GLN A 24 -17.54 -13.90 5.21
CA GLN A 24 -17.99 -13.72 3.84
C GLN A 24 -19.14 -12.70 3.71
N SER A 25 -20.10 -12.69 4.63
CA SER A 25 -21.23 -11.75 4.57
C SER A 25 -20.77 -10.29 4.61
N ALA A 26 -19.75 -9.97 5.41
CA ALA A 26 -19.22 -8.61 5.48
C ALA A 26 -18.41 -8.25 4.23
N TYR A 27 -17.74 -9.23 3.63
CA TYR A 27 -17.09 -9.06 2.33
C TYR A 27 -18.11 -8.75 1.23
N ASP A 28 -19.21 -9.53 1.18
CA ASP A 28 -20.31 -9.33 0.22
C ASP A 28 -20.97 -7.96 0.39
N ASP A 29 -21.20 -7.52 1.63
CA ASP A 29 -21.71 -6.17 1.93
C ASP A 29 -20.73 -5.07 1.48
N THR A 30 -19.42 -5.31 1.63
CA THR A 30 -18.38 -4.36 1.19
C THR A 30 -18.39 -4.21 -0.33
N THR A 31 -18.37 -5.32 -1.06
CA THR A 31 -18.39 -5.31 -2.53
C THR A 31 -19.69 -4.72 -3.06
N ALA A 32 -20.85 -5.07 -2.50
CA ALA A 32 -22.12 -4.46 -2.85
C ALA A 32 -22.15 -2.93 -2.62
N ALA A 33 -21.53 -2.46 -1.53
CA ALA A 33 -21.42 -1.02 -1.25
C ALA A 33 -20.49 -0.28 -2.24
N LEU A 34 -19.45 -0.93 -2.74
CA LEU A 34 -18.55 -0.40 -3.78
C LEU A 34 -19.27 -0.36 -5.13
N ASP A 35 -19.95 -1.45 -5.51
CA ASP A 35 -20.76 -1.55 -6.73
C ASP A 35 -21.85 -0.46 -6.79
N ALA A 36 -22.52 -0.21 -5.65
CA ALA A 36 -23.58 0.80 -5.55
C ALA A 36 -23.11 2.23 -5.84
N VAL A 37 -21.81 2.51 -5.70
CA VAL A 37 -21.22 3.83 -5.96
C VAL A 37 -20.28 3.85 -7.18
N GLY A 38 -20.13 2.71 -7.86
CA GLY A 38 -19.32 2.60 -9.06
C GLY A 38 -17.81 2.65 -8.83
N VAL A 39 -17.34 2.29 -7.64
CA VAL A 39 -15.92 2.14 -7.33
C VAL A 39 -15.50 0.70 -7.62
N ALA A 40 -14.55 0.52 -8.53
CA ALA A 40 -14.02 -0.79 -8.87
C ALA A 40 -13.13 -1.34 -7.75
N TYR A 41 -12.99 -2.67 -7.70
CA TYR A 41 -12.15 -3.34 -6.71
C TYR A 41 -11.54 -4.63 -7.27
N ALA A 42 -10.49 -5.11 -6.60
CA ALA A 42 -9.96 -6.45 -6.78
C ALA A 42 -9.55 -7.03 -5.42
N GLY A 43 -9.89 -8.29 -5.21
CA GLY A 43 -9.54 -9.06 -4.03
C GLY A 43 -8.20 -9.80 -4.18
N GLU A 44 -8.05 -10.83 -3.36
CA GLU A 44 -6.87 -11.71 -3.36
C GLU A 44 -6.71 -12.43 -4.69
N ASP A 45 -5.52 -12.30 -5.30
CA ASP A 45 -5.16 -12.96 -6.57
C ASP A 45 -6.05 -12.56 -7.77
N GLU A 46 -6.60 -11.34 -7.72
CA GLU A 46 -7.45 -10.81 -8.77
C GLU A 46 -6.78 -9.68 -9.55
N THR A 47 -7.28 -9.45 -10.76
CA THR A 47 -6.84 -8.39 -11.66
C THR A 47 -7.96 -7.43 -12.03
N TYR A 48 -7.60 -6.19 -12.34
CA TYR A 48 -8.51 -5.17 -12.86
C TYR A 48 -7.85 -4.38 -13.97
N ILE A 49 -8.61 -4.01 -15.00
CA ILE A 49 -8.17 -3.10 -16.06
C ILE A 49 -8.88 -1.76 -15.90
N TYR A 50 -8.09 -0.73 -15.60
CA TYR A 50 -8.55 0.65 -15.66
C TYR A 50 -8.23 1.23 -17.04
N GLU A 51 -9.25 1.72 -17.74
CA GLU A 51 -9.10 2.38 -19.03
C GLU A 51 -9.62 3.81 -18.93
N LYS A 52 -8.74 4.76 -19.20
CA LYS A 52 -9.08 6.18 -19.22
C LYS A 52 -9.28 6.66 -20.66
N ASP A 53 -10.03 7.76 -20.82
CA ASP A 53 -10.18 8.48 -22.09
C ASP A 53 -8.82 8.69 -22.75
N GLY A 54 -8.64 8.14 -23.94
CA GLY A 54 -7.37 8.15 -24.67
C GLY A 54 -6.74 6.76 -24.85
N GLY A 55 -7.38 5.71 -24.33
CA GLY A 55 -7.04 4.32 -24.64
C GLY A 55 -5.74 3.82 -23.99
N VAL A 56 -5.35 4.34 -22.83
CA VAL A 56 -4.32 3.72 -22.00
C VAL A 56 -4.99 2.78 -21.01
N LYS A 57 -4.63 1.50 -21.08
CA LYS A 57 -5.10 0.46 -20.18
C LYS A 57 -4.08 0.23 -19.08
N VAL A 58 -4.42 0.59 -17.86
CA VAL A 58 -3.63 0.30 -16.68
C VAL A 58 -4.15 -0.99 -16.05
N GLY A 59 -3.32 -2.03 -16.07
CA GLY A 59 -3.62 -3.30 -15.43
C GLY A 59 -3.18 -3.28 -13.97
N ILE A 60 -4.05 -3.71 -13.06
CA ILE A 60 -3.77 -3.77 -11.63
C ILE A 60 -3.94 -5.22 -11.17
N TYR A 61 -2.95 -5.75 -10.47
CA TYR A 61 -2.97 -7.06 -9.83
C TYR A 61 -2.87 -6.91 -8.31
N CYS A 62 -3.67 -7.64 -7.54
CA CYS A 62 -3.74 -7.54 -6.09
C CYS A 62 -3.38 -8.87 -5.43
N LEU A 63 -2.45 -8.83 -4.45
CA LEU A 63 -1.99 -10.02 -3.73
C LEU A 63 -1.72 -9.73 -2.26
N TYR A 64 -2.25 -10.58 -1.37
CA TYR A 64 -1.88 -10.64 0.05
C TYR A 64 -1.09 -11.93 0.37
N ASN A 65 -1.64 -13.10 0.03
CA ASN A 65 -1.04 -14.43 0.19
C ASN A 65 -0.32 -14.67 1.53
N GLN A 66 -0.83 -14.10 2.63
CA GLN A 66 -0.24 -14.20 3.98
C GLN A 66 1.23 -13.76 4.09
N LEU A 67 1.66 -12.82 3.27
CA LEU A 67 3.04 -12.31 3.20
C LEU A 67 3.40 -11.29 4.29
N THR A 68 2.54 -11.08 5.28
CA THR A 68 2.84 -10.22 6.41
C THR A 68 3.88 -10.87 7.34
N TYR A 69 4.72 -10.04 7.96
CA TYR A 69 5.77 -10.53 8.85
C TYR A 69 5.25 -11.49 9.93
N ASN A 70 4.09 -11.18 10.51
CA ASN A 70 3.51 -12.00 11.56
C ASN A 70 3.06 -13.37 11.07
N ALA A 71 2.35 -13.42 9.93
CA ALA A 71 1.92 -14.67 9.33
C ALA A 71 3.14 -15.53 8.95
N MET A 72 4.20 -14.91 8.43
CA MET A 72 5.43 -15.62 8.07
C MET A 72 6.27 -16.06 9.28
N SER A 73 6.33 -15.26 10.34
CA SER A 73 7.20 -15.50 11.49
C SER A 73 6.88 -16.79 12.27
N ILE A 74 5.65 -17.28 12.16
CA ILE A 74 5.22 -18.54 12.78
C ILE A 74 5.50 -19.78 11.91
N LEU A 75 5.95 -19.58 10.68
CA LEU A 75 6.27 -20.65 9.74
C LEU A 75 7.72 -21.11 9.89
N SER A 76 7.98 -22.38 9.59
CA SER A 76 9.36 -22.86 9.42
C SER A 76 10.01 -22.21 8.19
N ALA A 77 11.34 -22.14 8.14
CA ALA A 77 12.08 -21.60 7.00
C ALA A 77 11.64 -22.25 5.67
N GLN A 78 11.49 -23.59 5.65
CA GLN A 78 11.01 -24.29 4.46
C GLN A 78 9.57 -23.91 4.06
N ALA A 79 8.70 -23.62 5.03
CA ALA A 79 7.34 -23.16 4.73
C ALA A 79 7.33 -21.73 4.21
N GLN A 80 8.20 -20.85 4.73
CA GLN A 80 8.40 -19.51 4.21
C GLN A 80 8.90 -19.54 2.75
N GLU A 81 9.91 -20.34 2.44
CA GLU A 81 10.41 -20.52 1.06
C GLU A 81 9.32 -20.98 0.10
N LYS A 82 8.49 -21.95 0.52
CA LYS A 82 7.36 -22.41 -0.30
C LYS A 82 6.31 -21.33 -0.51
N LEU A 83 6.03 -20.53 0.51
CA LEU A 83 5.08 -19.41 0.41
C LEU A 83 5.58 -18.33 -0.56
N VAL A 84 6.86 -17.98 -0.46
CA VAL A 84 7.51 -17.03 -1.38
C VAL A 84 7.49 -17.56 -2.81
N ALA A 85 7.81 -18.84 -3.02
CA ALA A 85 7.75 -19.46 -4.35
C ALA A 85 6.33 -19.44 -4.93
N ALA A 86 5.32 -19.82 -4.14
CA ALA A 86 3.92 -19.76 -4.55
C ALA A 86 3.47 -18.33 -4.88
N SER A 87 3.97 -17.34 -4.14
CA SER A 87 3.68 -15.93 -4.41
C SER A 87 4.29 -15.46 -5.73
N ARG A 88 5.49 -15.92 -6.07
CA ARG A 88 6.10 -15.66 -7.38
C ARG A 88 5.28 -16.26 -8.52
N ASP A 89 4.78 -17.49 -8.36
CA ASP A 89 3.94 -18.14 -9.37
C ASP A 89 2.63 -17.35 -9.58
N LYS A 90 1.99 -16.88 -8.49
CA LYS A 90 0.80 -16.04 -8.56
C LYS A 90 1.07 -14.69 -9.24
N ILE A 91 2.16 -14.02 -8.89
CA ILE A 91 2.59 -12.75 -9.52
C ILE A 91 2.77 -12.94 -11.03
N ALA A 92 3.47 -14.00 -11.45
CA ALA A 92 3.67 -14.29 -12.85
C ALA A 92 2.35 -14.59 -13.60
N ALA A 93 1.42 -15.31 -12.94
CA ALA A 93 0.10 -15.60 -13.49
C ALA A 93 -0.76 -14.33 -13.59
N GLY A 94 -0.71 -13.46 -12.57
CA GLY A 94 -1.41 -12.17 -12.56
C GLY A 94 -0.93 -11.26 -13.70
N LEU A 95 0.39 -11.16 -13.90
CA LEU A 95 0.95 -10.41 -15.03
C LEU A 95 0.44 -10.94 -16.35
N LYS A 96 0.54 -12.26 -16.55
CA LYS A 96 0.04 -12.90 -17.78
C LYS A 96 -1.42 -12.59 -18.05
N SER A 97 -2.27 -12.63 -17.01
CA SER A 97 -3.70 -12.28 -17.15
C SER A 97 -3.89 -10.83 -17.59
N LEU A 98 -3.08 -9.89 -17.08
CA LEU A 98 -3.11 -8.49 -17.47
C LEU A 98 -2.64 -8.29 -18.92
N GLU A 99 -1.58 -8.98 -19.35
CA GLU A 99 -1.08 -8.95 -20.72
C GLU A 99 -2.14 -9.50 -21.70
N GLU A 100 -2.78 -10.63 -21.37
CA GLU A 100 -3.88 -11.21 -22.16
C GLU A 100 -5.10 -10.29 -22.25
N ALA A 101 -5.35 -9.48 -21.20
CA ALA A 101 -6.39 -8.44 -21.20
C ALA A 101 -5.98 -7.17 -21.95
N GLY A 102 -4.73 -7.09 -22.43
CA GLY A 102 -4.20 -5.99 -23.22
C GLY A 102 -3.82 -4.76 -22.39
N ALA A 103 -3.34 -4.95 -21.17
CA ALA A 103 -2.79 -3.86 -20.36
C ALA A 103 -1.59 -3.21 -21.06
N ASP A 104 -1.58 -1.87 -21.13
CA ASP A 104 -0.47 -1.08 -21.65
C ASP A 104 0.58 -0.78 -20.57
N PHE A 105 0.16 -0.73 -19.30
CA PHE A 105 0.99 -0.46 -18.12
C PHE A 105 0.47 -1.29 -16.95
N THR A 106 1.35 -1.89 -16.16
CA THR A 106 0.95 -2.83 -15.10
C THR A 106 1.43 -2.39 -13.73
N ILE A 107 0.54 -2.51 -12.74
CA ILE A 107 0.81 -2.20 -11.32
C ILE A 107 0.48 -3.43 -10.48
N ALA A 108 1.41 -3.86 -9.63
CA ALA A 108 1.14 -4.85 -8.61
C ALA A 108 0.90 -4.18 -7.25
N CYS A 109 -0.25 -4.46 -6.64
CA CYS A 109 -0.60 -4.06 -5.28
C CYS A 109 -0.37 -5.24 -4.35
N LEU A 110 0.69 -5.19 -3.53
CA LEU A 110 1.09 -6.27 -2.64
C LEU A 110 0.86 -5.88 -1.18
N HIS A 111 0.11 -6.69 -0.44
CA HIS A 111 -0.12 -6.44 0.99
C HIS A 111 0.82 -7.30 1.82
N MET A 112 1.94 -6.71 2.28
CA MET A 112 3.04 -7.43 2.88
C MET A 112 3.93 -6.53 3.72
N GLY A 113 4.87 -7.13 4.44
CA GLY A 113 5.85 -6.42 5.23
C GLY A 113 5.60 -6.51 6.73
N ARG A 114 6.12 -5.56 7.49
CA ARG A 114 6.05 -5.50 8.95
C ARG A 114 5.43 -4.19 9.42
N GLU A 115 4.40 -4.28 10.24
CA GLU A 115 3.75 -3.11 10.82
C GLU A 115 4.68 -2.27 11.69
N GLY A 116 4.57 -0.94 11.57
CA GLY A 116 5.32 0.02 12.37
C GLY A 116 6.77 0.22 11.96
N TYR A 117 7.25 -0.42 10.88
CA TYR A 117 8.63 -0.32 10.43
C TYR A 117 8.76 0.62 9.23
N TYR A 118 9.79 1.47 9.28
CA TYR A 118 10.14 2.41 8.21
C TYR A 118 11.01 1.78 7.11
N GLU A 119 11.45 0.55 7.33
CA GLU A 119 12.26 -0.22 6.39
C GLU A 119 11.50 -1.45 5.91
N PRO A 120 11.58 -1.80 4.61
CA PRO A 120 11.00 -3.03 4.11
C PRO A 120 11.73 -4.24 4.69
N THR A 121 11.04 -5.37 4.80
CA THR A 121 11.68 -6.65 5.14
C THR A 121 12.45 -7.20 3.93
N ASP A 122 13.41 -8.10 4.17
CA ASP A 122 14.17 -8.77 3.09
C ASP A 122 13.23 -9.47 2.10
N VAL A 123 12.21 -10.16 2.60
CA VAL A 123 11.20 -10.84 1.76
C VAL A 123 10.39 -9.83 0.95
N GLN A 124 10.03 -8.70 1.54
CA GLN A 124 9.32 -7.63 0.83
C GLN A 124 10.19 -7.08 -0.30
N THR A 125 11.46 -6.78 -0.02
CA THR A 125 12.41 -6.29 -1.02
C THR A 125 12.60 -7.30 -2.15
N GLU A 126 12.82 -8.56 -1.80
CA GLU A 126 13.02 -9.65 -2.76
C GLU A 126 11.80 -9.83 -3.70
N LEU A 127 10.59 -9.90 -3.12
CA LEU A 127 9.37 -10.11 -3.92
C LEU A 127 9.01 -8.88 -4.77
N CYS A 128 9.19 -7.66 -4.26
CA CYS A 128 8.94 -6.45 -5.05
C CYS A 128 9.88 -6.36 -6.25
N ARG A 129 11.18 -6.63 -6.06
CA ARG A 129 12.15 -6.66 -7.16
C ARG A 129 11.84 -7.79 -8.14
N TYR A 130 11.52 -8.99 -7.65
CA TYR A 130 11.05 -10.08 -8.51
C TYR A 130 9.82 -9.67 -9.35
N THR A 131 8.89 -8.93 -8.76
CA THR A 131 7.68 -8.47 -9.46
C THR A 131 8.02 -7.54 -10.63
N VAL A 132 8.98 -6.63 -10.45
CA VAL A 132 9.48 -5.79 -11.55
C VAL A 132 10.24 -6.63 -12.56
N ASP A 133 11.13 -7.55 -12.14
CA ASP A 133 11.87 -8.45 -13.02
C ASP A 133 10.95 -9.37 -13.84
N ALA A 134 9.79 -9.73 -13.30
CA ALA A 134 8.75 -10.48 -14.02
C ALA A 134 8.08 -9.66 -15.13
N GLY A 135 8.13 -8.31 -15.07
CA GLY A 135 7.61 -7.42 -16.10
C GLY A 135 6.57 -6.38 -15.63
N PHE A 136 6.24 -6.31 -14.35
CA PHE A 136 5.42 -5.21 -13.84
C PHE A 136 6.17 -3.87 -13.90
N ASN A 137 5.45 -2.81 -14.27
CA ASN A 137 6.03 -1.47 -14.41
C ASN A 137 6.10 -0.72 -13.08
N ALA A 138 5.19 -1.01 -12.17
CA ALA A 138 5.18 -0.42 -10.82
C ALA A 138 4.72 -1.44 -9.77
N VAL A 139 5.27 -1.32 -8.56
CA VAL A 139 4.86 -2.09 -7.38
C VAL A 139 4.49 -1.15 -6.27
N TYR A 140 3.37 -1.42 -5.63
CA TYR A 140 2.88 -0.68 -4.48
C TYR A 140 2.59 -1.64 -3.34
N CYS A 141 3.20 -1.41 -2.17
CA CYS A 141 2.95 -2.22 -0.98
C CYS A 141 2.14 -1.46 0.08
N THR A 142 1.36 -2.24 0.83
CA THR A 142 0.61 -1.81 2.02
C THR A 142 0.94 -2.72 3.19
N HIS A 143 0.34 -2.52 4.34
CA HIS A 143 0.47 -3.26 5.60
C HIS A 143 1.40 -2.60 6.64
N ALA A 144 2.51 -2.02 6.24
CA ALA A 144 3.47 -1.46 7.20
C ALA A 144 2.89 -0.32 8.08
N HIS A 145 1.80 0.33 7.64
CA HIS A 145 1.24 1.53 8.29
C HIS A 145 2.27 2.66 8.45
N ARG A 146 3.29 2.67 7.61
CA ARG A 146 4.39 3.65 7.57
C ARG A 146 4.72 3.99 6.14
N LEU A 147 5.22 5.22 5.94
CA LEU A 147 5.98 5.50 4.75
C LEU A 147 7.29 4.69 4.79
N GLN A 148 7.57 4.02 3.68
CA GLN A 148 8.80 3.26 3.47
C GLN A 148 9.47 3.77 2.19
N PRO A 149 10.73 3.41 1.92
CA PRO A 149 11.44 3.86 0.73
C PRO A 149 10.70 3.62 -0.58
N ALA A 150 10.98 4.47 -1.55
CA ALA A 150 10.72 4.21 -2.96
C ALA A 150 12.03 3.82 -3.64
N GLU A 151 11.97 2.93 -4.61
CA GLU A 151 13.14 2.44 -5.34
C GLU A 151 12.88 2.45 -6.83
N ASP A 152 13.82 3.06 -7.59
CA ASP A 152 13.92 2.84 -9.03
C ASP A 152 14.66 1.53 -9.25
N TYR A 153 13.99 0.55 -9.81
CA TYR A 153 14.57 -0.77 -10.00
C TYR A 153 14.26 -1.32 -11.38
N ASN A 154 15.30 -1.65 -12.13
CA ASN A 154 15.25 -2.34 -13.44
C ASN A 154 14.17 -1.76 -14.40
N GLY A 155 14.04 -0.44 -14.45
CA GLY A 155 13.09 0.27 -15.32
C GLY A 155 11.67 0.41 -14.77
N GLY A 156 11.38 -0.16 -13.61
CA GLY A 156 10.14 0.03 -12.86
C GLY A 156 10.34 0.86 -11.60
N VAL A 157 9.25 1.14 -10.90
CA VAL A 157 9.25 1.84 -9.61
C VAL A 157 8.59 0.99 -8.54
N ILE A 158 9.19 0.96 -7.35
CA ILE A 158 8.69 0.25 -6.18
C ILE A 158 8.41 1.26 -5.06
N PHE A 159 7.19 1.28 -4.54
CA PHE A 159 6.83 1.97 -3.31
C PHE A 159 6.61 0.92 -2.22
N TYR A 160 7.56 0.78 -1.30
CA TYR A 160 7.52 -0.24 -0.26
C TYR A 160 6.44 0.01 0.80
N GLY A 161 6.00 1.26 0.97
CA GLY A 161 4.89 1.62 1.85
C GLY A 161 4.53 3.09 1.72
N LEU A 162 3.23 3.41 1.61
CA LEU A 162 2.74 4.79 1.50
C LEU A 162 2.04 5.29 2.78
N GLY A 163 2.12 4.54 3.88
CA GLY A 163 1.50 4.92 5.15
C GLY A 163 -0.03 4.81 5.15
N ASN A 164 -0.65 5.43 6.14
CA ASN A 164 -2.11 5.47 6.30
C ASN A 164 -2.67 6.75 5.68
N PHE A 165 -3.47 6.65 4.63
CA PHE A 165 -4.05 7.84 3.99
C PHE A 165 -5.34 8.30 4.68
N ILE A 166 -6.32 7.39 4.85
CA ILE A 166 -7.52 7.58 5.66
C ILE A 166 -7.60 6.36 6.58
N PHE A 167 -7.41 6.56 7.86
CA PHE A 167 -7.32 5.47 8.80
C PHE A 167 -8.15 5.75 10.06
N GLY A 168 -9.08 4.85 10.37
CA GLY A 168 -9.94 4.92 11.55
C GLY A 168 -9.33 4.21 12.76
N GLY A 169 -9.66 4.64 13.94
CA GLY A 169 -9.21 4.01 15.16
C GLY A 169 -7.84 4.48 15.63
N HIS A 170 -6.86 3.62 15.71
CA HIS A 170 -5.54 3.95 16.22
C HIS A 170 -4.67 4.51 15.07
N THR A 171 -4.51 5.81 15.03
CA THR A 171 -3.68 6.52 14.05
C THR A 171 -2.20 6.24 14.23
N ASN A 172 -1.82 5.76 15.40
CA ASN A 172 -0.45 5.41 15.69
C ASN A 172 -0.41 4.04 16.38
N PRO A 173 0.09 3.01 15.71
CA PRO A 173 0.39 1.73 16.36
C PRO A 173 1.52 1.82 17.38
N GLY A 174 2.07 3.02 17.65
CA GLY A 174 3.00 3.29 18.73
C GLY A 174 2.47 4.40 19.62
N ASN A 175 2.35 4.42 20.78
CA ASN A 175 2.01 5.34 21.88
C ASN A 175 1.83 6.86 21.58
N GLY A 176 1.69 7.29 20.33
CA GLY A 176 1.46 8.69 19.94
C GLY A 176 2.67 9.63 19.99
N THR A 177 3.89 9.11 20.14
CA THR A 177 5.11 9.93 20.25
C THR A 177 5.92 9.97 18.97
N ASP A 178 5.60 9.15 17.98
CA ASP A 178 6.31 9.08 16.70
C ASP A 178 5.59 9.92 15.62
N PRO A 179 6.12 11.09 15.25
CA PRO A 179 5.49 11.94 14.25
C PRO A 179 5.41 11.28 12.86
N GLY A 180 6.35 10.41 12.54
CA GLY A 180 6.37 9.69 11.25
C GLY A 180 5.20 8.73 11.08
N ALA A 181 4.53 8.32 12.15
CA ALA A 181 3.35 7.48 12.08
C ALA A 181 2.13 8.15 11.43
N TYR A 182 2.14 9.47 11.32
CA TYR A 182 1.09 10.28 10.68
C TYR A 182 1.43 10.64 9.24
N ASP A 183 2.64 10.32 8.80
CA ASP A 183 3.09 10.64 7.45
C ASP A 183 2.54 9.63 6.45
N THR A 184 2.02 10.16 5.38
CA THR A 184 1.46 9.43 4.24
C THR A 184 1.62 10.26 2.99
N GLY A 185 1.01 9.85 1.89
CA GLY A 185 0.95 10.70 0.72
C GLY A 185 0.41 10.00 -0.53
N ILE A 186 0.50 10.72 -1.61
CA ILE A 186 0.00 10.31 -2.91
C ILE A 186 1.20 10.14 -3.86
N ALA A 187 1.41 8.93 -4.34
CA ALA A 187 2.32 8.67 -5.44
C ALA A 187 1.60 8.96 -6.77
N GLN A 188 2.22 9.76 -7.62
CA GLN A 188 1.70 10.10 -8.94
C GLN A 188 2.64 9.53 -9.99
N LEU A 189 2.10 8.74 -10.91
CA LEU A 189 2.85 8.19 -12.04
C LEU A 189 2.47 8.95 -13.30
N THR A 190 3.45 9.46 -14.03
CA THR A 190 3.27 10.04 -15.35
C THR A 190 3.65 9.02 -16.41
N LEU A 191 2.69 8.66 -17.24
CA LEU A 191 2.88 7.68 -18.31
C LEU A 191 3.08 8.39 -19.63
N LYS A 192 3.92 7.80 -20.49
CA LYS A 192 4.23 8.30 -21.82
C LYS A 192 4.03 7.21 -22.85
N ARG A 193 3.32 7.53 -23.93
CA ARG A 193 3.16 6.64 -25.08
C ARG A 193 4.10 7.06 -26.22
N VAL A 194 4.99 6.16 -26.61
CA VAL A 194 5.93 6.38 -27.73
C VAL A 194 5.90 5.16 -28.64
N GLY A 195 5.62 5.35 -29.92
CA GLY A 195 5.62 4.25 -30.90
C GLY A 195 4.59 3.14 -30.62
N GLY A 196 3.56 3.44 -29.80
CA GLY A 196 2.54 2.48 -29.40
C GLY A 196 2.80 1.84 -28.02
N GLU A 197 4.00 1.93 -27.49
CA GLU A 197 4.38 1.45 -26.16
C GLU A 197 4.10 2.51 -25.09
N VAL A 198 3.59 2.08 -23.93
CA VAL A 198 3.36 2.94 -22.74
C VAL A 198 4.40 2.62 -21.69
N THR A 199 5.12 3.63 -21.26
CA THR A 199 6.19 3.51 -20.27
C THR A 199 6.00 4.53 -19.15
N LEU A 200 6.65 4.31 -18.02
CA LEU A 200 6.79 5.31 -16.96
C LEU A 200 7.74 6.41 -17.46
N ASP A 201 7.23 7.66 -17.55
CA ASP A 201 8.04 8.83 -17.90
C ASP A 201 8.68 9.43 -16.65
N SER A 202 7.88 9.58 -15.59
CA SER A 202 8.32 10.09 -14.30
C SER A 202 7.33 9.71 -13.20
N TYR A 203 7.74 9.87 -11.96
CA TYR A 203 6.84 9.84 -10.83
C TYR A 203 7.15 10.97 -9.85
N SER A 204 6.18 11.33 -9.06
CA SER A 204 6.30 12.29 -7.98
C SER A 204 5.54 11.81 -6.75
N PHE A 205 5.83 12.42 -5.62
CA PHE A 205 5.15 12.12 -4.38
C PHE A 205 4.68 13.40 -3.71
N ILE A 206 3.44 13.41 -3.25
CA ILE A 206 2.85 14.51 -2.48
C ILE A 206 2.77 14.06 -1.03
N PRO A 207 3.74 14.44 -0.17
CA PRO A 207 3.71 14.10 1.25
C PRO A 207 2.51 14.76 1.93
N CYS A 208 1.80 13.97 2.73
CA CYS A 208 0.60 14.40 3.44
C CYS A 208 0.65 13.98 4.91
N SER A 209 -0.04 14.73 5.76
CA SER A 209 -0.54 14.22 7.03
C SER A 209 -1.80 13.41 6.79
N LEU A 210 -2.02 12.35 7.56
CA LEU A 210 -3.28 11.57 7.51
C LEU A 210 -4.50 12.34 8.04
N SER A 211 -4.30 13.51 8.66
CA SER A 211 -5.38 14.32 9.25
C SER A 211 -5.04 15.81 9.18
N SER A 212 -6.01 16.66 8.88
CA SER A 212 -5.83 18.12 8.87
C SER A 212 -5.70 18.74 10.26
N THR A 213 -5.94 17.98 11.33
CA THR A 213 -5.73 18.41 12.72
C THR A 213 -4.32 18.12 13.22
N VAL A 214 -3.56 17.32 12.48
CA VAL A 214 -2.11 17.22 12.62
C VAL A 214 -1.55 18.37 11.80
N GLY A 215 -0.98 19.38 12.45
CA GLY A 215 -0.47 20.56 11.75
C GLY A 215 0.57 20.21 10.70
N PRO A 216 0.77 21.06 9.69
CA PRO A 216 1.72 20.82 8.60
C PRO A 216 3.16 20.60 9.07
N ASP A 217 3.50 21.07 10.24
CA ASP A 217 4.80 20.86 10.90
C ASP A 217 4.78 19.68 11.88
N SER A 218 3.74 18.81 11.78
CA SER A 218 3.50 17.58 12.52
C SER A 218 3.97 17.59 13.96
N THR A 219 3.40 18.47 14.72
CA THR A 219 3.32 18.24 16.16
C THR A 219 2.52 16.96 16.33
N VAL A 220 3.09 15.96 16.98
CA VAL A 220 2.34 14.79 17.41
C VAL A 220 1.17 15.28 18.24
N LEU A 221 0.02 15.31 17.63
CA LEU A 221 -1.18 15.64 18.35
C LEU A 221 -1.61 14.36 19.07
N GLY A 222 -1.83 14.49 20.34
CA GLY A 222 -2.25 13.41 21.23
C GLY A 222 -3.44 12.59 20.71
N PRO A 223 -4.22 11.97 21.57
CA PRO A 223 -5.03 10.80 21.24
C PRO A 223 -5.99 11.02 20.06
N ASN A 224 -6.37 9.91 19.42
CA ASN A 224 -7.28 9.73 18.27
C ASN A 224 -8.51 10.67 18.15
N THR A 225 -8.87 11.35 19.20
CA THR A 225 -9.97 12.34 19.22
C THR A 225 -9.73 13.55 18.33
N LEU A 226 -8.50 13.74 17.85
CA LEU A 226 -8.14 14.86 16.99
C LEU A 226 -8.00 14.46 15.49
N ASN A 227 -8.11 13.18 15.15
CA ASN A 227 -8.12 12.74 13.77
C ASN A 227 -9.47 13.06 13.13
N ASN A 228 -9.48 13.91 12.12
CA ASN A 228 -10.68 14.26 11.36
C ASN A 228 -10.78 13.52 10.03
N TYR A 229 -9.89 12.56 9.77
CA TYR A 229 -9.88 11.72 8.55
C TYR A 229 -9.77 12.52 7.25
N GLN A 230 -9.12 13.68 7.30
CA GLN A 230 -8.92 14.55 6.14
C GLN A 230 -7.42 14.72 5.89
N PRO A 231 -6.82 13.92 5.02
CA PRO A 231 -5.42 14.08 4.66
C PRO A 231 -5.13 15.49 4.15
N GLN A 232 -3.97 16.04 4.53
CA GLN A 232 -3.54 17.37 4.12
C GLN A 232 -2.12 17.32 3.58
N PRO A 233 -1.85 17.89 2.40
CA PRO A 233 -0.48 18.03 1.90
C PRO A 233 0.37 18.86 2.85
N TYR A 234 1.62 18.45 3.04
CA TYR A 234 2.60 19.24 3.76
C TYR A 234 3.10 20.41 2.91
N THR A 235 3.51 21.49 3.58
CA THR A 235 4.21 22.58 2.91
C THR A 235 5.59 22.11 2.46
N GLU A 236 5.88 22.24 1.17
CA GLU A 236 7.17 21.86 0.58
C GLU A 236 8.34 22.55 1.29
N GLY A 237 9.36 21.76 1.64
CA GLY A 237 10.53 22.22 2.36
C GLY A 237 10.35 22.43 3.86
N GLY A 238 9.14 22.25 4.42
CA GLY A 238 8.90 22.24 5.85
C GLY A 238 9.40 20.96 6.53
N ASP A 239 9.50 20.95 7.87
CA ASP A 239 10.07 19.83 8.61
C ASP A 239 9.34 18.51 8.39
N ALA A 240 8.00 18.55 8.35
CA ALA A 240 7.20 17.35 8.09
C ALA A 240 7.36 16.83 6.66
N TRP A 241 7.43 17.73 5.69
CA TRP A 241 7.73 17.38 4.30
C TRP A 241 9.10 16.74 4.16
N ASN A 242 10.14 17.35 4.76
CA ASN A 242 11.50 16.84 4.76
C ASN A 242 11.60 15.47 5.43
N ARG A 243 10.88 15.26 6.54
CA ARG A 243 10.81 13.97 7.21
C ARG A 243 10.16 12.90 6.32
N ALA A 244 9.00 13.16 5.73
CA ALA A 244 8.33 12.23 4.82
C ALA A 244 9.21 11.90 3.60
N MET A 245 9.87 12.90 3.02
CA MET A 245 10.80 12.69 1.91
C MET A 245 12.03 11.89 2.33
N SER A 246 12.52 12.04 3.57
CA SER A 246 13.62 11.20 4.07
C SER A 246 13.23 9.72 4.20
N MET A 247 11.96 9.43 4.54
CA MET A 247 11.45 8.05 4.52
C MET A 247 11.46 7.47 3.11
N LEU A 248 10.94 8.20 2.13
CA LEU A 248 10.93 7.77 0.73
C LEU A 248 12.33 7.59 0.15
N ASN A 249 13.28 8.39 0.58
CA ASN A 249 14.68 8.28 0.15
C ASN A 249 15.48 7.24 0.95
N GLY A 250 14.88 6.57 1.94
CA GLY A 250 15.54 5.57 2.78
C GLY A 250 16.59 6.15 3.73
N THR A 251 16.49 7.43 4.08
CA THR A 251 17.44 8.13 4.97
C THR A 251 16.84 8.51 6.33
N TYR A 252 15.61 8.11 6.60
CA TYR A 252 14.94 8.38 7.86
C TYR A 252 15.48 7.45 8.97
N GLU A 253 15.88 8.04 10.09
CA GLU A 253 16.38 7.34 11.28
C GLU A 253 15.33 7.31 12.41
N GLY A 254 14.07 7.07 12.08
CA GLY A 254 12.98 6.94 13.05
C GLY A 254 13.02 5.62 13.83
N ALA A 255 12.45 5.64 15.01
CA ALA A 255 12.31 4.42 15.81
C ALA A 255 11.24 3.50 15.22
N ASN A 256 11.61 2.29 14.84
CA ASN A 256 10.66 1.26 14.47
C ASN A 256 9.79 0.87 15.69
N TYR A 257 8.49 0.76 15.47
CA TYR A 257 7.56 0.28 16.48
C TYR A 257 7.33 -1.21 16.33
N GLN A 258 7.53 -1.94 17.40
CA GLN A 258 7.20 -3.36 17.44
C GLN A 258 5.82 -3.55 18.04
N VAL A 259 4.87 -4.04 17.25
CA VAL A 259 3.52 -4.36 17.73
C VAL A 259 3.63 -5.57 18.67
N ASP A 260 3.16 -5.42 19.91
CA ASP A 260 3.03 -6.54 20.84
C ASP A 260 1.70 -7.26 20.62
N TYR A 261 1.75 -8.30 19.81
CA TYR A 261 0.59 -9.14 19.51
C TYR A 261 0.17 -10.07 20.67
N GLY A 262 1.00 -10.20 21.71
CA GLY A 262 0.69 -11.04 22.86
C GLY A 262 -0.59 -10.63 23.58
N ASN A 263 -0.87 -9.34 23.65
CA ASN A 263 -2.08 -8.81 24.28
C ASN A 263 -3.34 -8.88 23.41
N VAL A 264 -3.18 -8.86 22.08
CA VAL A 264 -4.31 -8.94 21.13
C VAL A 264 -4.88 -10.35 21.08
N LEU A 265 -4.01 -11.37 21.06
CA LEU A 265 -4.43 -12.77 21.05
C LEU A 265 -5.13 -13.19 22.36
N THR A 266 -4.77 -12.58 23.48
CA THR A 266 -5.43 -12.83 24.77
C THR A 266 -6.84 -12.21 24.82
N ALA A 267 -7.05 -11.07 24.18
CA ALA A 267 -8.35 -10.41 24.11
C ALA A 267 -9.34 -11.09 23.14
N MET A 268 -8.83 -11.83 22.14
CA MET A 268 -9.66 -12.57 21.18
C MET A 268 -10.07 -13.95 21.68
N ASN A 269 -9.42 -14.51 22.70
CA ASN A 269 -9.66 -15.84 23.26
C ASN A 269 -10.31 -15.81 24.67
N GLY A 270 -10.75 -14.63 25.13
CA GLY A 270 -11.41 -14.41 26.44
C GLY A 270 -12.92 -14.40 26.39
#